data_e5042de7925b522c896dcfe47ab4b9b7
#
_entry.id   e5042de7925b522c896dcfe47ab4b9b7
#
_cell.length_a   1.000
_cell.length_b   1.000
_cell.length_c   1.000
_cell.angle_alpha   90.00
_cell.angle_beta   90.00
_cell.angle_gamma   90.00
#
_symmetry.space_group_name_H-M   'P 1'
#
loop_
_entity.id
_entity.type
_entity.pdbx_description
1 polymer ?
#
loop_
_entity_poly.entity_id
_entity_poly.type
_entity_poly.pdbx_seq_one_letter_code
_entity_poly.pdbx_strand_id
1 'polypeptide(L)'
;MLSYLRDRWRVAALKARYARRVQERLLNLVETTGPMPVSEDPGRWTLLGVGGGALDAVQRTDLRTRARQLAGSNPHARNVIRLLEIYVVGPGLKLSHKARRGDAAAKEWASRADAVWTEFLRANQRHFSYREYGRRVWRDGECFLRLFRRPAWPPSVRFVDPESVATPAHAEESEGILTKPEDVETPLAYQRVDVATLELREEIPAEEMLHTKLGADSNQKRGVTVLAPAINTLESFDKWLETELLARRLQSSIVLWRKVQGSPSEVASVADGAKHATRTDPYGTVRHEKVRAGTILTTSQGTDLQFLQPDTNFGDAVPMGRLLLLCLAAGEGLPEFMLTRDAANVNFASTMVAEGPAVKLFQAEQQFFIGEFERLWRWVMAEAIRAGRLPEDVHDHVLPHWSAPELVNRDRPRERLADARLCDAGILSKAEVARRDGADPELMRAERAEE
;
A
#
# COMPACT_ATOMS: atom_id res chain seq x y z
N MET A 1 -31.49 -20.90 -23.57
CA MET A 1 -30.53 -21.34 -24.61
C MET A 1 -29.73 -20.17 -25.18
N LEU A 2 -30.36 -19.06 -25.56
CA LEU A 2 -29.67 -17.87 -26.10
C LEU A 2 -28.71 -17.19 -25.09
N SER A 3 -29.03 -17.13 -23.81
CA SER A 3 -28.14 -16.60 -22.76
C SER A 3 -26.87 -17.43 -22.61
N TYR A 4 -26.98 -18.74 -22.62
CA TYR A 4 -25.83 -19.67 -22.51
C TYR A 4 -24.88 -19.56 -23.70
N LEU A 5 -25.41 -19.40 -24.93
CA LEU A 5 -24.60 -19.19 -26.12
C LEU A 5 -23.87 -17.83 -26.07
N ARG A 6 -24.55 -16.78 -25.59
CA ARG A 6 -23.94 -15.46 -25.40
C ARG A 6 -22.81 -15.48 -24.37
N ASP A 7 -23.00 -16.22 -23.27
CA ASP A 7 -21.97 -16.33 -22.24
C ASP A 7 -20.76 -17.17 -22.70
N ARG A 8 -20.98 -18.23 -23.46
CA ARG A 8 -19.89 -18.98 -24.11
C ARG A 8 -19.11 -18.12 -25.12
N TRP A 9 -19.81 -17.28 -25.89
CA TRP A 9 -19.15 -16.36 -26.82
C TRP A 9 -18.32 -15.30 -26.08
N ARG A 10 -18.84 -14.75 -24.99
CA ARG A 10 -18.11 -13.80 -24.14
C ARG A 10 -16.84 -14.41 -23.52
N VAL A 11 -16.94 -15.62 -22.99
CA VAL A 11 -15.79 -16.36 -22.44
C VAL A 11 -14.77 -16.69 -23.54
N ALA A 12 -15.22 -17.07 -24.74
CA ALA A 12 -14.35 -17.32 -25.87
C ALA A 12 -13.63 -16.05 -26.35
N ALA A 13 -14.33 -14.91 -26.41
CA ALA A 13 -13.77 -13.61 -26.77
C ALA A 13 -12.76 -13.12 -25.74
N LEU A 14 -13.02 -13.30 -24.44
CA LEU A 14 -12.08 -12.98 -23.36
C LEU A 14 -10.83 -13.87 -23.43
N LYS A 15 -10.99 -15.18 -23.66
CA LYS A 15 -9.87 -16.11 -23.82
C LYS A 15 -9.03 -15.77 -25.06
N ALA A 16 -9.66 -15.40 -26.18
CA ALA A 16 -8.96 -15.00 -27.40
C ALA A 16 -8.18 -13.70 -27.21
N ARG A 17 -8.75 -12.70 -26.53
CA ARG A 17 -8.05 -11.45 -26.19
C ARG A 17 -6.88 -11.70 -25.23
N TYR A 18 -7.07 -12.55 -24.23
CA TYR A 18 -6.00 -12.93 -23.31
C TYR A 18 -4.87 -13.68 -24.04
N ALA A 19 -5.21 -14.65 -24.89
CA ALA A 19 -4.24 -15.39 -25.68
C ALA A 19 -3.47 -14.47 -26.64
N ARG A 20 -4.14 -13.51 -27.29
CA ARG A 20 -3.48 -12.53 -28.16
C ARG A 20 -2.51 -11.63 -27.38
N ARG A 21 -2.89 -11.12 -26.22
CA ARG A 21 -2.01 -10.32 -25.36
C ARG A 21 -0.83 -11.13 -24.79
N VAL A 22 -1.04 -12.40 -24.50
CA VAL A 22 0.05 -13.32 -24.09
C VAL A 22 1.01 -13.55 -25.25
N GLN A 23 0.51 -13.72 -26.47
CA GLN A 23 1.35 -13.87 -27.67
C GLN A 23 2.10 -12.58 -28.01
N GLU A 24 1.48 -11.42 -27.94
CA GLU A 24 2.15 -10.12 -28.10
C GLU A 24 3.24 -9.91 -27.06
N ARG A 25 3.01 -10.33 -25.80
CA ARG A 25 4.04 -10.31 -24.76
C ARG A 25 5.19 -11.28 -25.02
N LEU A 26 4.88 -12.49 -25.50
CA LEU A 26 5.89 -13.48 -25.87
C LEU A 26 6.74 -12.99 -27.05
N LEU A 27 6.14 -12.35 -28.05
CA LEU A 27 6.85 -11.73 -29.17
C LEU A 27 7.77 -10.59 -28.68
N ASN A 28 7.29 -9.69 -27.83
CA ASN A 28 8.10 -8.63 -27.24
C ASN A 28 9.24 -9.17 -26.36
N LEU A 29 9.04 -10.32 -25.70
CA LEU A 29 10.08 -11.01 -24.93
C LEU A 29 11.17 -11.63 -25.83
N VAL A 30 10.81 -12.07 -27.03
CA VAL A 30 11.76 -12.64 -28.01
C VAL A 30 12.57 -11.54 -28.71
N GLU A 31 12.01 -10.33 -28.85
CA GLU A 31 12.69 -9.20 -29.50
C GLU A 31 13.65 -8.45 -28.58
N THR A 32 13.57 -8.63 -27.27
CA THR A 32 14.52 -8.03 -26.31
C THR A 32 15.75 -8.93 -26.14
N THR A 33 16.80 -8.66 -26.92
CA THR A 33 18.10 -9.33 -26.86
C THR A 33 18.95 -8.91 -25.66
N GLY A 34 18.44 -8.97 -24.45
CA GLY A 34 19.19 -8.77 -23.22
C GLY A 34 19.33 -10.06 -22.41
N PRO A 35 20.36 -10.22 -21.55
CA PRO A 35 20.45 -11.37 -20.68
C PRO A 35 19.22 -11.39 -19.75
N MET A 36 18.33 -12.36 -19.98
CA MET A 36 17.19 -12.58 -19.08
C MET A 36 17.68 -13.18 -17.77
N PRO A 37 17.22 -12.69 -16.61
CA PRO A 37 17.45 -13.39 -15.37
C PRO A 37 16.82 -14.78 -15.46
N VAL A 38 17.62 -15.81 -15.15
CA VAL A 38 17.12 -17.19 -15.09
C VAL A 38 16.18 -17.27 -13.89
N SER A 39 14.90 -17.36 -14.16
CA SER A 39 13.85 -17.55 -13.14
C SER A 39 13.29 -18.95 -13.29
N GLU A 40 13.16 -19.67 -12.18
CA GLU A 40 12.47 -20.96 -12.15
C GLU A 40 10.97 -20.84 -12.51
N ASP A 41 10.41 -19.65 -12.44
CA ASP A 41 9.01 -19.38 -12.75
C ASP A 41 8.87 -18.02 -13.50
N PRO A 42 9.19 -17.99 -14.81
CA PRO A 42 9.14 -16.77 -15.63
C PRO A 42 7.77 -16.07 -15.62
N GLY A 43 6.70 -16.81 -15.40
CA GLY A 43 5.33 -16.27 -15.35
C GLY A 43 5.04 -15.39 -14.14
N ARG A 44 5.91 -15.40 -13.13
CA ARG A 44 5.75 -14.58 -11.93
C ARG A 44 6.55 -13.28 -11.92
N TRP A 45 7.47 -13.11 -12.86
CA TRP A 45 8.22 -11.86 -12.94
C TRP A 45 7.40 -10.81 -13.69
N THR A 46 6.94 -9.83 -12.97
CA THR A 46 6.37 -8.64 -13.59
C THR A 46 7.52 -7.72 -13.99
N LEU A 47 7.78 -7.64 -15.28
CA LEU A 47 8.71 -6.64 -15.82
C LEU A 47 8.06 -5.26 -15.64
N LEU A 48 8.52 -4.51 -14.65
CA LEU A 48 8.16 -3.12 -14.48
C LEU A 48 8.83 -2.32 -15.61
N GLY A 49 8.06 -1.99 -16.64
CA GLY A 49 8.49 -1.11 -17.71
C GLY A 49 9.57 -1.68 -18.62
N VAL A 50 9.20 -2.52 -19.55
CA VAL A 50 10.06 -2.77 -20.70
C VAL A 50 10.07 -1.52 -21.56
N GLY A 51 11.22 -0.83 -21.58
CA GLY A 51 11.41 0.34 -22.44
C GLY A 51 10.85 1.67 -21.92
N GLY A 52 10.55 1.82 -20.60
CA GLY A 52 10.10 3.10 -20.03
C GLY A 52 8.67 3.50 -20.41
N GLY A 53 7.89 2.59 -20.98
CA GLY A 53 6.47 2.82 -21.29
C GLY A 53 5.58 2.73 -20.05
N ALA A 54 4.42 3.40 -20.09
CA ALA A 54 3.40 3.29 -19.07
C ALA A 54 2.91 1.83 -18.94
N LEU A 55 2.59 1.41 -17.73
CA LEU A 55 2.04 0.07 -17.48
C LEU A 55 0.68 -0.08 -18.18
N ASP A 56 0.46 -1.22 -18.82
CA ASP A 56 -0.85 -1.53 -19.38
C ASP A 56 -1.88 -1.83 -18.26
N ALA A 57 -3.17 -1.86 -18.63
CA ALA A 57 -4.26 -2.08 -17.67
C ALA A 57 -4.14 -3.43 -16.92
N VAL A 58 -3.63 -4.48 -17.60
CA VAL A 58 -3.45 -5.81 -17.01
C VAL A 58 -2.31 -5.80 -16.00
N GLN A 59 -1.19 -5.17 -16.35
CA GLN A 59 -0.03 -5.04 -15.46
C GLN A 59 -0.39 -4.24 -14.21
N ARG A 60 -1.13 -3.14 -14.35
CA ARG A 60 -1.60 -2.35 -13.20
C ARG A 60 -2.51 -3.15 -12.30
N THR A 61 -3.46 -3.88 -12.86
CA THR A 61 -4.39 -4.74 -12.10
C THR A 61 -3.65 -5.85 -11.36
N ASP A 62 -2.67 -6.49 -12.00
CA ASP A 62 -1.84 -7.52 -11.36
C ASP A 62 -1.04 -6.92 -10.19
N LEU A 63 -0.31 -5.82 -10.42
CA LEU A 63 0.44 -5.13 -9.37
C LEU A 63 -0.44 -4.73 -8.19
N ARG A 64 -1.61 -4.17 -8.46
CA ARG A 64 -2.57 -3.77 -7.42
C ARG A 64 -3.09 -4.96 -6.64
N THR A 65 -3.41 -6.06 -7.32
CA THR A 65 -3.88 -7.30 -6.68
C THR A 65 -2.81 -7.86 -5.77
N ARG A 66 -1.57 -7.97 -6.24
CA ARG A 66 -0.42 -8.43 -5.45
C ARG A 66 -0.14 -7.49 -4.27
N ALA A 67 -0.17 -6.17 -4.49
CA ALA A 67 0.01 -5.19 -3.42
C ALA A 67 -1.08 -5.31 -2.34
N ARG A 68 -2.34 -5.51 -2.72
CA ARG A 68 -3.46 -5.75 -1.78
C ARG A 68 -3.27 -7.05 -0.98
N GLN A 69 -2.82 -8.11 -1.64
CA GLN A 69 -2.53 -9.39 -0.98
C GLN A 69 -1.38 -9.24 0.02
N LEU A 70 -0.25 -8.64 -0.40
CA LEU A 70 0.91 -8.41 0.45
C LEU A 70 0.59 -7.48 1.63
N ALA A 71 -0.12 -6.38 1.41
CA ALA A 71 -0.56 -5.50 2.50
C ALA A 71 -1.48 -6.20 3.51
N GLY A 72 -2.19 -7.26 3.10
CA GLY A 72 -3.03 -8.10 3.97
C GLY A 72 -2.27 -9.19 4.71
N SER A 73 -1.32 -9.87 4.07
CA SER A 73 -0.68 -11.10 4.54
C SER A 73 0.77 -10.92 4.99
N ASN A 74 1.55 -10.07 4.32
CA ASN A 74 2.97 -9.88 4.63
C ASN A 74 3.18 -8.79 5.69
N PRO A 75 3.90 -9.08 6.81
CA PRO A 75 4.10 -8.14 7.90
C PRO A 75 4.92 -6.91 7.50
N HIS A 76 5.90 -7.04 6.61
CA HIS A 76 6.76 -5.94 6.18
C HIS A 76 6.01 -4.99 5.22
N ALA A 77 5.30 -5.53 4.22
CA ALA A 77 4.45 -4.72 3.34
C ALA A 77 3.39 -3.94 4.12
N ARG A 78 2.75 -4.61 5.09
CA ARG A 78 1.80 -3.96 5.99
C ARG A 78 2.45 -2.87 6.84
N ASN A 79 3.69 -3.10 7.30
CA ASN A 79 4.42 -2.11 8.10
C ASN A 79 4.78 -0.87 7.28
N VAL A 80 5.19 -1.02 6.01
CA VAL A 80 5.43 0.11 5.10
C VAL A 80 4.19 1.01 5.01
N ILE A 81 3.05 0.44 4.63
CA ILE A 81 1.78 1.20 4.54
C ILE A 81 1.42 1.85 5.88
N ARG A 82 1.62 1.14 6.98
CA ARG A 82 1.33 1.65 8.33
C ARG A 82 2.24 2.79 8.76
N LEU A 83 3.52 2.77 8.38
CA LEU A 83 4.43 3.88 8.63
C LEU A 83 3.99 5.13 7.88
N LEU A 84 3.65 4.99 6.61
CA LEU A 84 3.08 6.09 5.82
C LEU A 84 1.78 6.62 6.45
N GLU A 85 0.85 5.73 6.85
CA GLU A 85 -0.37 6.15 7.56
C GLU A 85 -0.08 6.95 8.83
N ILE A 86 0.89 6.51 9.65
CA ILE A 86 1.19 7.12 10.96
C ILE A 86 1.90 8.46 10.79
N TYR A 87 2.93 8.51 9.94
CA TYR A 87 3.78 9.70 9.83
C TYR A 87 3.21 10.76 8.89
N VAL A 88 2.49 10.36 7.85
CA VAL A 88 1.93 11.32 6.88
C VAL A 88 0.58 11.87 7.33
N VAL A 89 -0.33 10.99 7.68
CA VAL A 89 -1.72 11.34 8.02
C VAL A 89 -1.97 11.33 9.53
N GLY A 90 -1.36 10.38 10.25
CA GLY A 90 -1.49 10.24 11.70
C GLY A 90 -2.94 10.13 12.20
N PRO A 91 -3.32 10.91 13.21
CA PRO A 91 -4.70 10.97 13.71
C PRO A 91 -5.66 11.71 12.77
N GLY A 92 -5.15 12.31 11.71
CA GLY A 92 -5.84 13.16 10.74
C GLY A 92 -5.17 14.51 10.59
N LEU A 93 -5.27 15.06 9.38
CA LEU A 93 -4.82 16.42 9.13
C LEU A 93 -5.78 17.40 9.80
N LYS A 94 -5.24 18.40 10.47
CA LYS A 94 -6.03 19.48 11.06
C LYS A 94 -6.13 20.61 10.06
N LEU A 95 -7.34 21.09 9.82
CA LEU A 95 -7.61 22.26 9.03
C LEU A 95 -8.16 23.36 9.93
N SER A 96 -7.61 24.53 9.86
CA SER A 96 -8.14 25.76 10.43
C SER A 96 -8.19 26.86 9.36
N HIS A 97 -9.12 27.76 9.47
CA HIS A 97 -9.24 28.85 8.54
C HIS A 97 -8.71 30.15 9.14
N LYS A 98 -7.91 30.87 8.36
CA LYS A 98 -7.34 32.17 8.76
C LYS A 98 -8.01 33.27 7.97
N ALA A 99 -8.38 34.36 8.66
CA ALA A 99 -8.78 35.60 7.98
C ALA A 99 -7.58 36.18 7.21
N ARG A 100 -7.73 36.42 5.91
CA ARG A 100 -6.69 37.04 5.09
C ARG A 100 -6.45 38.51 5.47
N ARG A 101 -7.50 39.19 5.85
CA ARG A 101 -7.49 40.54 6.42
C ARG A 101 -8.01 40.49 7.85
N GLY A 102 -7.41 41.26 8.74
CA GLY A 102 -7.75 41.23 10.17
C GLY A 102 -9.07 41.92 10.53
N ASP A 103 -10.02 42.07 9.60
CA ASP A 103 -11.32 42.62 9.84
C ASP A 103 -12.28 41.63 10.56
N ALA A 104 -13.31 42.17 11.20
CA ALA A 104 -14.26 41.35 11.98
C ALA A 104 -15.07 40.41 11.08
N ALA A 105 -15.41 40.83 9.86
CA ALA A 105 -16.17 40.03 8.91
C ALA A 105 -15.37 38.82 8.41
N ALA A 106 -14.10 39.00 8.07
CA ALA A 106 -13.22 37.91 7.65
C ALA A 106 -12.99 36.88 8.79
N LYS A 107 -12.93 37.31 10.05
CA LYS A 107 -12.87 36.39 11.20
C LYS A 107 -14.14 35.57 11.37
N GLU A 108 -15.31 36.19 11.21
CA GLU A 108 -16.58 35.50 11.25
C GLU A 108 -16.69 34.45 10.13
N TRP A 109 -16.28 34.79 8.92
CA TRP A 109 -16.28 33.85 7.79
C TRP A 109 -15.27 32.71 7.98
N ALA A 110 -14.12 32.95 8.58
CA ALA A 110 -13.18 31.88 8.94
C ALA A 110 -13.82 30.89 9.93
N SER A 111 -14.48 31.40 10.97
CA SER A 111 -15.22 30.55 11.92
C SER A 111 -16.37 29.79 11.27
N ARG A 112 -17.11 30.41 10.36
CA ARG A 112 -18.17 29.72 9.58
C ARG A 112 -17.58 28.66 8.67
N ALA A 113 -16.43 28.89 8.02
CA ALA A 113 -15.74 27.92 7.19
C ALA A 113 -15.26 26.71 8.00
N ASP A 114 -14.76 26.92 9.23
CA ASP A 114 -14.42 25.83 10.20
C ASP A 114 -15.67 25.01 10.54
N ALA A 115 -16.77 25.63 10.83
CA ALA A 115 -18.05 24.94 11.12
C ALA A 115 -18.53 24.11 9.92
N VAL A 116 -18.49 24.68 8.71
CA VAL A 116 -18.84 24.01 7.44
C VAL A 116 -17.99 22.76 7.23
N TRP A 117 -16.69 22.87 7.40
CA TRP A 117 -15.77 21.75 7.23
C TRP A 117 -16.00 20.65 8.27
N THR A 118 -16.20 21.03 9.51
CA THR A 118 -16.50 20.10 10.62
C THR A 118 -17.81 19.36 10.39
N GLU A 119 -18.85 20.05 9.93
CA GLU A 119 -20.15 19.45 9.59
C GLU A 119 -20.03 18.46 8.44
N PHE A 120 -19.28 18.81 7.39
CA PHE A 120 -18.99 17.91 6.27
C PHE A 120 -18.26 16.63 6.73
N LEU A 121 -17.21 16.76 7.53
CA LEU A 121 -16.46 15.60 8.04
C LEU A 121 -17.34 14.70 8.93
N ARG A 122 -18.15 15.30 9.81
CA ARG A 122 -19.08 14.56 10.69
C ARG A 122 -20.12 13.78 9.87
N ALA A 123 -20.70 14.38 8.85
CA ALA A 123 -21.68 13.72 7.98
C ALA A 123 -21.08 12.57 7.19
N ASN A 124 -19.80 12.66 6.84
CA ASN A 124 -19.12 11.65 6.04
C ASN A 124 -18.22 10.70 6.86
N GLN A 125 -18.16 10.78 8.18
CA GLN A 125 -17.22 10.05 9.04
C GLN A 125 -17.21 8.52 8.86
N ARG A 126 -18.33 7.92 8.40
CA ARG A 126 -18.43 6.48 8.12
C ARG A 126 -17.93 6.09 6.73
N HIS A 127 -17.71 7.06 5.86
CA HIS A 127 -17.47 6.85 4.43
C HIS A 127 -16.22 7.54 3.93
N PHE A 128 -15.60 8.34 4.77
CA PHE A 128 -14.38 9.07 4.46
C PHE A 128 -13.52 9.21 5.71
N SER A 129 -12.23 8.94 5.54
CA SER A 129 -11.21 9.32 6.50
C SER A 129 -9.91 9.60 5.74
N TYR A 130 -9.12 10.53 6.25
CA TYR A 130 -7.79 10.83 5.69
C TYR A 130 -6.90 9.58 5.64
N ARG A 131 -6.96 8.72 6.68
CA ARG A 131 -6.20 7.47 6.74
C ARG A 131 -6.60 6.48 5.66
N GLU A 132 -7.89 6.28 5.43
CA GLU A 132 -8.36 5.38 4.38
C GLU A 132 -7.99 5.92 3.01
N TYR A 133 -8.11 7.24 2.81
CA TYR A 133 -7.72 7.89 1.56
C TYR A 133 -6.23 7.65 1.26
N GLY A 134 -5.32 7.99 2.19
CA GLY A 134 -3.88 7.78 2.04
C GLY A 134 -3.53 6.31 1.84
N ARG A 135 -4.10 5.41 2.66
CA ARG A 135 -3.88 3.97 2.51
C ARG A 135 -4.26 3.46 1.12
N ARG A 136 -5.37 3.92 0.54
CA ARG A 136 -5.77 3.54 -0.82
C ARG A 136 -4.77 4.04 -1.85
N VAL A 137 -4.34 5.30 -1.74
CA VAL A 137 -3.35 5.89 -2.64
C VAL A 137 -2.04 5.09 -2.60
N TRP A 138 -1.48 4.81 -1.42
CA TRP A 138 -0.22 4.06 -1.31
C TRP A 138 -0.35 2.61 -1.75
N ARG A 139 -1.39 1.91 -1.29
CA ARG A 139 -1.60 0.50 -1.59
C ARG A 139 -1.99 0.24 -3.04
N ASP A 140 -2.93 1.02 -3.56
CA ASP A 140 -3.53 0.80 -4.87
C ASP A 140 -2.86 1.64 -5.98
N GLY A 141 -2.00 2.62 -5.58
CA GLY A 141 -1.36 3.59 -6.46
C GLY A 141 -2.23 4.81 -6.77
N GLU A 142 -3.52 4.73 -6.51
CA GLU A 142 -4.47 5.78 -6.80
C GLU A 142 -5.72 5.67 -5.93
N CYS A 143 -6.43 6.77 -5.80
CA CYS A 143 -7.69 6.82 -5.09
C CYS A 143 -8.72 7.65 -5.88
N PHE A 144 -9.89 7.09 -6.07
CA PHE A 144 -11.03 7.77 -6.64
C PHE A 144 -12.05 8.05 -5.54
N LEU A 145 -12.35 9.31 -5.31
CA LEU A 145 -13.37 9.75 -4.38
C LEU A 145 -14.49 10.44 -5.15
N ARG A 146 -15.63 9.77 -5.27
CA ARG A 146 -16.83 10.30 -5.89
C ARG A 146 -17.43 11.38 -5.00
N LEU A 147 -17.74 12.53 -5.59
CA LEU A 147 -18.30 13.71 -4.97
C LEU A 147 -19.77 13.82 -5.35
N PHE A 148 -20.67 13.70 -4.37
CA PHE A 148 -22.11 13.74 -4.60
C PHE A 148 -22.70 15.08 -4.13
N ARG A 149 -23.15 15.87 -5.08
CA ARG A 149 -23.99 17.02 -4.80
C ARG A 149 -25.34 16.56 -4.28
N ARG A 150 -25.78 17.14 -3.19
CA ARG A 150 -27.11 16.86 -2.63
C ARG A 150 -27.95 18.12 -2.63
N PRO A 151 -29.30 18.00 -2.76
CA PRO A 151 -30.19 19.14 -2.61
C PRO A 151 -30.10 19.79 -1.24
N ALA A 152 -29.84 18.99 -0.19
CA ALA A 152 -29.67 19.46 1.17
C ALA A 152 -28.21 19.35 1.59
N TRP A 153 -27.72 20.35 2.33
CA TRP A 153 -26.43 20.33 2.98
C TRP A 153 -26.38 19.28 4.11
N PRO A 154 -25.27 18.61 4.35
CA PRO A 154 -23.97 18.65 3.65
C PRO A 154 -23.90 17.66 2.47
N PRO A 155 -22.97 17.90 1.51
CA PRO A 155 -22.70 16.97 0.41
C PRO A 155 -22.08 15.67 0.91
N SER A 156 -22.09 14.62 0.09
CA SER A 156 -21.53 13.33 0.47
C SER A 156 -20.44 12.87 -0.48
N VAL A 157 -19.51 12.07 0.06
CA VAL A 157 -18.42 11.49 -0.70
C VAL A 157 -18.37 9.97 -0.54
N ARG A 158 -17.90 9.26 -1.57
CA ARG A 158 -17.76 7.79 -1.55
C ARG A 158 -16.50 7.37 -2.30
N PHE A 159 -15.78 6.43 -1.74
CA PHE A 159 -14.68 5.79 -2.46
C PHE A 159 -15.21 4.92 -3.60
N VAL A 160 -14.51 5.00 -4.73
CA VAL A 160 -14.74 4.16 -5.89
C VAL A 160 -13.54 3.22 -6.04
N ASP A 161 -13.80 1.95 -6.32
CA ASP A 161 -12.70 1.00 -6.51
C ASP A 161 -12.01 1.30 -7.85
N PRO A 162 -10.66 1.41 -7.87
CA PRO A 162 -9.89 1.65 -9.10
C PRO A 162 -10.17 0.64 -10.22
N GLU A 163 -10.50 -0.61 -9.88
CA GLU A 163 -10.84 -1.64 -10.88
C GLU A 163 -12.17 -1.34 -11.61
N SER A 164 -13.06 -0.58 -10.96
CA SER A 164 -14.32 -0.17 -11.58
C SER A 164 -14.18 1.03 -12.51
N VAL A 165 -13.01 1.69 -12.54
CA VAL A 165 -12.70 2.76 -13.49
C VAL A 165 -11.78 2.18 -14.56
N ALA A 166 -12.36 1.79 -15.68
CA ALA A 166 -11.65 1.10 -16.76
C ALA A 166 -12.28 1.39 -18.11
N THR A 167 -11.56 1.09 -19.18
CA THR A 167 -12.08 1.20 -20.55
C THR A 167 -13.27 0.28 -20.74
N PRO A 168 -14.45 0.78 -21.16
CA PRO A 168 -15.61 -0.05 -21.44
C PRO A 168 -15.34 -1.08 -22.54
N ALA A 169 -16.06 -2.20 -22.49
CA ALA A 169 -16.01 -3.18 -23.57
C ALA A 169 -16.43 -2.51 -24.89
N HIS A 170 -15.64 -2.74 -25.94
CA HIS A 170 -15.86 -2.18 -27.30
C HIS A 170 -15.64 -0.66 -27.46
N ALA A 171 -15.13 0.05 -26.42
CA ALA A 171 -14.69 1.42 -26.55
C ALA A 171 -13.19 1.50 -26.92
N GLU A 172 -12.75 2.65 -27.40
CA GLU A 172 -11.34 2.96 -27.58
C GLU A 172 -10.63 2.98 -26.21
N GLU A 173 -9.34 2.63 -26.20
CA GLU A 173 -8.56 2.55 -24.97
C GLU A 173 -8.47 3.93 -24.30
N SER A 174 -9.08 4.08 -23.15
CA SER A 174 -9.14 5.32 -22.38
C SER A 174 -8.52 5.18 -21.00
N GLU A 175 -8.18 3.94 -20.59
CA GLU A 175 -7.84 3.61 -19.19
C GLU A 175 -8.96 3.98 -18.19
N GLY A 176 -10.19 4.17 -18.69
CA GLY A 176 -11.34 4.61 -17.92
C GLY A 176 -11.37 6.11 -17.63
N ILE A 177 -10.47 6.90 -18.24
CA ILE A 177 -10.38 8.36 -18.04
C ILE A 177 -10.39 9.03 -19.41
N LEU A 178 -11.47 9.71 -19.71
CA LEU A 178 -11.58 10.56 -20.88
C LEU A 178 -10.88 11.87 -20.60
N THR A 179 -9.97 12.27 -21.49
CA THR A 179 -9.19 13.51 -21.40
C THR A 179 -9.43 14.38 -22.62
N LYS A 180 -9.04 15.64 -22.55
CA LYS A 180 -9.08 16.51 -23.72
C LYS A 180 -8.13 15.96 -24.79
N PRO A 181 -8.49 16.01 -26.09
CA PRO A 181 -7.63 15.50 -27.18
C PRO A 181 -6.25 16.19 -27.23
N GLU A 182 -6.20 17.43 -26.82
CA GLU A 182 -4.99 18.28 -26.86
C GLU A 182 -4.21 18.27 -25.53
N ASP A 183 -4.81 17.69 -24.46
CA ASP A 183 -4.26 17.75 -23.11
C ASP A 183 -4.68 16.49 -22.32
N VAL A 184 -3.79 15.51 -22.32
CA VAL A 184 -4.01 14.23 -21.61
C VAL A 184 -4.03 14.37 -20.07
N GLU A 185 -3.60 15.50 -19.54
CA GLU A 185 -3.58 15.77 -18.10
C GLU A 185 -4.91 16.31 -17.59
N THR A 186 -5.75 16.86 -18.48
CA THR A 186 -7.07 17.40 -18.10
C THR A 186 -8.16 16.36 -18.30
N PRO A 187 -8.68 15.73 -17.24
CA PRO A 187 -9.78 14.78 -17.35
C PRO A 187 -11.08 15.52 -17.68
N LEU A 188 -11.90 14.92 -18.55
CA LEU A 188 -13.27 15.34 -18.86
C LEU A 188 -14.29 14.51 -18.10
N ALA A 189 -14.10 13.18 -18.08
CA ALA A 189 -14.99 12.25 -17.40
C ALA A 189 -14.26 10.96 -17.02
N TYR A 190 -14.85 10.24 -16.08
CA TYR A 190 -14.41 8.92 -15.63
C TYR A 190 -15.45 7.88 -15.99
N GLN A 191 -15.03 6.81 -16.64
CA GLN A 191 -15.88 5.72 -17.09
C GLN A 191 -15.93 4.63 -16.03
N ARG A 192 -17.03 4.56 -15.32
CA ARG A 192 -17.29 3.50 -14.36
C ARG A 192 -17.92 2.31 -15.05
N VAL A 193 -17.27 1.15 -14.94
CA VAL A 193 -17.70 -0.10 -15.56
C VAL A 193 -18.07 -1.15 -14.52
N ASP A 194 -18.82 -2.15 -14.96
CA ASP A 194 -18.93 -3.39 -14.23
C ASP A 194 -17.60 -4.17 -14.34
N VAL A 195 -16.99 -4.53 -13.22
CA VAL A 195 -15.67 -5.17 -13.20
C VAL A 195 -15.64 -6.53 -13.92
N ALA A 196 -16.76 -7.26 -13.90
CA ALA A 196 -16.87 -8.59 -14.52
C ALA A 196 -17.13 -8.55 -16.02
N THR A 197 -17.97 -7.60 -16.47
CA THR A 197 -18.44 -7.54 -17.87
C THR A 197 -17.78 -6.43 -18.68
N LEU A 198 -17.14 -5.46 -18.01
CA LEU A 198 -16.65 -4.20 -18.57
C LEU A 198 -17.74 -3.39 -19.29
N GLU A 199 -19.02 -3.64 -18.98
CA GLU A 199 -20.12 -2.82 -19.47
C GLU A 199 -20.07 -1.45 -18.76
N LEU A 200 -20.25 -0.38 -19.54
CA LEU A 200 -20.31 0.97 -18.97
C LEU A 200 -21.52 1.09 -18.06
N ARG A 201 -21.32 1.43 -16.80
CA ARG A 201 -22.36 1.68 -15.81
C ARG A 201 -22.74 3.14 -15.74
N GLU A 202 -21.72 4.00 -15.74
CA GLU A 202 -21.87 5.43 -15.50
C GLU A 202 -20.66 6.17 -16.08
N GLU A 203 -20.90 7.30 -16.70
CA GLU A 203 -19.87 8.28 -17.03
C GLU A 203 -19.96 9.43 -16.05
N ILE A 204 -18.88 9.62 -15.29
CA ILE A 204 -18.81 10.56 -14.17
C ILE A 204 -18.06 11.80 -14.61
N PRO A 205 -18.67 12.99 -14.62
CA PRO A 205 -17.95 14.22 -14.92
C PRO A 205 -16.72 14.43 -14.03
N ALA A 206 -15.66 15.00 -14.59
CA ALA A 206 -14.40 15.19 -13.84
C ALA A 206 -14.58 16.05 -12.57
N GLU A 207 -15.49 17.01 -12.60
CA GLU A 207 -15.80 17.87 -11.45
C GLU A 207 -16.49 17.14 -10.27
N GLU A 208 -16.98 15.92 -10.50
CA GLU A 208 -17.61 15.07 -9.50
C GLU A 208 -16.72 13.90 -9.06
N MET A 209 -15.44 13.93 -9.41
CA MET A 209 -14.46 12.93 -9.02
C MET A 209 -13.18 13.59 -8.56
N LEU A 210 -12.77 13.33 -7.33
CA LEU A 210 -11.42 13.61 -6.91
C LEU A 210 -10.57 12.37 -7.17
N HIS A 211 -9.67 12.47 -8.14
CA HIS A 211 -8.71 11.44 -8.48
C HIS A 211 -7.32 11.87 -8.05
N THR A 212 -6.72 11.08 -7.18
CA THR A 212 -5.32 11.21 -6.74
C THR A 212 -4.54 10.02 -7.22
N LYS A 213 -3.40 10.25 -7.86
CA LYS A 213 -2.50 9.21 -8.38
C LYS A 213 -1.10 9.39 -7.79
N LEU A 214 -0.40 8.28 -7.60
CA LEU A 214 0.96 8.22 -7.10
C LEU A 214 1.81 7.30 -7.98
N GLY A 215 3.14 7.49 -7.97
CA GLY A 215 4.06 6.62 -8.72
C GLY A 215 3.88 6.69 -10.24
N ALA A 216 3.39 7.80 -10.76
CA ALA A 216 3.15 8.04 -12.18
C ALA A 216 3.54 9.46 -12.55
N ASP A 217 4.06 9.64 -13.75
CA ASP A 217 4.35 10.96 -14.29
C ASP A 217 3.05 11.74 -14.57
N SER A 218 3.15 13.07 -14.73
CA SER A 218 1.97 13.93 -14.88
C SER A 218 1.14 13.56 -16.11
N ASN A 219 1.79 13.16 -17.18
CA ASN A 219 1.15 12.75 -18.44
C ASN A 219 0.58 11.31 -18.43
N GLN A 220 0.77 10.54 -17.37
CA GLN A 220 0.16 9.22 -17.21
C GLN A 220 -1.18 9.36 -16.50
N LYS A 221 -2.20 8.65 -17.01
CA LYS A 221 -3.56 8.76 -16.46
C LYS A 221 -3.73 8.03 -15.13
N ARG A 222 -3.00 6.93 -14.91
CA ARG A 222 -3.22 6.01 -13.78
C ARG A 222 -1.99 5.90 -12.88
N GLY A 223 -2.24 5.73 -11.61
CA GLY A 223 -1.19 5.58 -10.60
C GLY A 223 -0.68 4.14 -10.42
N VAL A 224 0.46 4.03 -9.74
CA VAL A 224 1.14 2.77 -9.42
C VAL A 224 1.39 2.68 -7.91
N THR A 225 1.14 1.52 -7.32
CA THR A 225 1.34 1.27 -5.89
C THR A 225 2.76 1.59 -5.44
N VAL A 226 2.92 2.15 -4.24
CA VAL A 226 4.25 2.36 -3.64
C VAL A 226 5.02 1.05 -3.49
N LEU A 227 4.32 -0.08 -3.27
CA LEU A 227 4.94 -1.39 -3.12
C LEU A 227 5.48 -1.97 -4.43
N ALA A 228 5.26 -1.33 -5.59
CA ALA A 228 5.66 -1.88 -6.89
C ALA A 228 7.13 -2.32 -6.95
N PRO A 229 8.13 -1.53 -6.51
CA PRO A 229 9.54 -1.96 -6.52
C PRO A 229 9.84 -3.08 -5.53
N ALA A 230 9.01 -3.24 -4.51
CA ALA A 230 9.23 -4.16 -3.39
C ALA A 230 8.53 -5.51 -3.55
N ILE A 231 7.51 -5.64 -4.41
CA ILE A 231 6.66 -6.83 -4.52
C ILE A 231 7.48 -8.11 -4.72
N ASN A 232 8.39 -8.13 -5.69
CA ASN A 232 9.18 -9.32 -5.98
C ASN A 232 10.15 -9.68 -4.84
N THR A 233 10.73 -8.67 -4.19
CA THR A 233 11.62 -8.87 -3.03
C THR A 233 10.85 -9.41 -1.83
N LEU A 234 9.63 -8.91 -1.57
CA LEU A 234 8.75 -9.41 -0.52
C LEU A 234 8.35 -10.86 -0.73
N GLU A 235 7.94 -11.23 -1.94
CA GLU A 235 7.58 -12.60 -2.28
C GLU A 235 8.79 -13.54 -2.21
N SER A 236 9.97 -13.08 -2.61
CA SER A 236 11.21 -13.83 -2.49
C SER A 236 11.59 -14.04 -1.03
N PHE A 237 11.42 -13.02 -0.19
CA PHE A 237 11.66 -13.11 1.25
C PHE A 237 10.70 -14.11 1.91
N ASP A 238 9.41 -14.09 1.57
CA ASP A 238 8.43 -15.03 2.12
C ASP A 238 8.77 -16.48 1.74
N LYS A 239 9.10 -16.73 0.47
CA LYS A 239 9.53 -18.06 -0.01
C LYS A 239 10.81 -18.53 0.65
N TRP A 240 11.80 -17.65 0.77
CA TRP A 240 13.06 -17.95 1.45
C TRP A 240 12.80 -18.33 2.91
N LEU A 241 12.01 -17.54 3.64
CA LEU A 241 11.66 -17.81 5.03
C LEU A 241 10.93 -19.15 5.20
N GLU A 242 9.96 -19.45 4.33
CA GLU A 242 9.23 -20.71 4.32
C GLU A 242 10.16 -21.90 4.08
N THR A 243 11.08 -21.78 3.12
CA THR A 243 12.09 -22.80 2.80
C THR A 243 13.03 -23.06 3.97
N GLU A 244 13.53 -22.00 4.62
CA GLU A 244 14.38 -22.11 5.81
C GLU A 244 13.66 -22.78 6.99
N LEU A 245 12.41 -22.38 7.24
CA LEU A 245 11.58 -23.00 8.27
C LEU A 245 11.32 -24.49 7.98
N LEU A 246 11.07 -24.84 6.72
CA LEU A 246 10.89 -26.23 6.31
C LEU A 246 12.18 -27.03 6.51
N ALA A 247 13.33 -26.52 6.08
CA ALA A 247 14.64 -27.16 6.28
C ALA A 247 14.92 -27.40 7.77
N ARG A 248 14.62 -26.43 8.63
CA ARG A 248 14.77 -26.55 10.08
C ARG A 248 13.82 -27.59 10.68
N ARG A 249 12.58 -27.64 10.24
CA ARG A 249 11.62 -28.66 10.68
C ARG A 249 12.07 -30.06 10.28
N LEU A 250 12.61 -30.23 9.08
CA LEU A 250 13.17 -31.51 8.64
C LEU A 250 14.40 -31.90 9.44
N GLN A 251 15.36 -30.99 9.67
CA GLN A 251 16.52 -31.22 10.50
C GLN A 251 16.14 -31.63 11.93
N SER A 252 15.17 -30.96 12.54
CA SER A 252 14.71 -31.26 13.90
C SER A 252 13.86 -32.53 14.00
N SER A 253 13.38 -33.08 12.88
CA SER A 253 12.52 -34.27 12.86
C SER A 253 13.30 -35.58 12.96
N ILE A 254 14.62 -35.59 12.68
CA ILE A 254 15.47 -36.78 12.70
C ILE A 254 16.21 -36.82 14.03
N VAL A 255 15.72 -37.67 14.95
CA VAL A 255 16.29 -37.75 16.31
C VAL A 255 17.26 -38.92 16.45
N LEU A 256 17.08 -40.02 15.72
CA LEU A 256 17.96 -41.19 15.83
C LEU A 256 18.07 -41.94 14.50
N TRP A 257 19.31 -42.21 14.09
CA TRP A 257 19.60 -43.15 13.01
C TRP A 257 20.16 -44.44 13.60
N ARG A 258 19.51 -45.58 13.29
CA ARG A 258 19.90 -46.92 13.75
C ARG A 258 20.30 -47.79 12.55
N LYS A 259 21.59 -48.17 12.48
CA LYS A 259 22.10 -49.13 11.50
C LYS A 259 22.07 -50.52 12.09
N VAL A 260 21.33 -51.44 11.49
CA VAL A 260 21.20 -52.84 11.96
C VAL A 260 21.99 -53.74 11.00
N GLN A 261 22.90 -54.55 11.54
CA GLN A 261 23.57 -55.60 10.78
C GLN A 261 22.71 -56.86 10.82
N GLY A 262 22.22 -57.33 9.65
CA GLY A 262 21.39 -58.50 9.55
C GLY A 262 20.76 -58.68 8.18
N SER A 263 20.12 -59.83 7.97
CA SER A 263 19.34 -60.11 6.76
C SER A 263 18.13 -59.15 6.61
N PRO A 264 17.58 -58.93 5.41
CA PRO A 264 16.41 -58.08 5.22
C PRO A 264 15.20 -58.45 6.08
N SER A 265 15.06 -59.74 6.40
CA SER A 265 13.99 -60.25 7.30
C SER A 265 14.19 -59.88 8.75
N GLU A 266 15.41 -59.85 9.25
CA GLU A 266 15.75 -59.43 10.61
C GLU A 266 15.61 -57.91 10.78
N VAL A 267 15.98 -57.14 9.76
CA VAL A 267 15.76 -55.69 9.73
C VAL A 267 14.28 -55.34 9.72
N ALA A 268 13.48 -56.09 8.95
CA ALA A 268 12.03 -55.92 8.91
C ALA A 268 11.39 -56.25 10.29
N SER A 269 11.84 -57.27 11.00
CA SER A 269 11.33 -57.61 12.32
C SER A 269 11.64 -56.54 13.38
N VAL A 270 12.79 -55.89 13.30
CA VAL A 270 13.16 -54.78 14.18
C VAL A 270 12.39 -53.50 13.82
N ALA A 271 12.09 -53.28 12.54
CA ALA A 271 11.27 -52.14 12.07
C ALA A 271 9.78 -52.31 12.41
N ASP A 272 9.24 -53.53 12.34
CA ASP A 272 7.83 -53.86 12.70
C ASP A 272 7.57 -53.77 14.22
N GLY A 273 8.61 -53.91 15.04
CA GLY A 273 8.52 -53.65 16.48
C GLY A 273 8.26 -52.22 16.88
N ALA A 274 8.48 -51.26 15.96
CA ALA A 274 8.09 -49.88 16.12
C ALA A 274 6.72 -49.70 15.44
N LYS A 275 5.65 -49.59 16.24
CA LYS A 275 4.27 -49.45 15.77
C LYS A 275 4.10 -48.46 14.63
N HIS A 276 4.01 -48.98 13.42
CA HIS A 276 3.65 -48.20 12.25
C HIS A 276 2.14 -48.11 12.14
N ALA A 277 1.61 -46.89 12.09
CA ALA A 277 0.20 -46.69 11.74
C ALA A 277 0.01 -47.00 10.25
N THR A 278 -0.38 -48.22 9.95
CA THR A 278 -0.75 -48.65 8.58
C THR A 278 -2.15 -48.12 8.28
N ARG A 279 -2.29 -47.28 7.33
CA ARG A 279 -3.60 -46.87 6.78
C ARG A 279 -3.83 -47.66 5.50
N THR A 280 -4.83 -48.55 5.52
CA THR A 280 -5.26 -49.33 4.37
C THR A 280 -6.28 -48.52 3.60
N ASP A 281 -5.94 -48.12 2.38
CA ASP A 281 -6.86 -47.48 1.44
C ASP A 281 -7.56 -48.57 0.60
N PRO A 282 -8.84 -48.37 0.13
CA PRO A 282 -9.61 -49.36 -0.65
C PRO A 282 -8.94 -49.84 -1.95
N TYR A 283 -7.92 -49.10 -2.42
CA TYR A 283 -7.20 -49.38 -3.68
C TYR A 283 -5.79 -49.95 -3.52
N GLY A 284 -5.40 -50.35 -2.32
CA GLY A 284 -4.11 -50.99 -2.07
C GLY A 284 -3.38 -50.35 -0.87
N THR A 285 -2.44 -51.13 -0.30
CA THR A 285 -1.65 -50.68 0.86
C THR A 285 -0.58 -49.70 0.42
N VAL A 286 -0.82 -48.44 0.55
CA VAL A 286 0.21 -47.41 0.33
C VAL A 286 0.86 -47.09 1.68
N ARG A 287 2.14 -47.47 1.84
CA ARG A 287 2.94 -47.07 2.99
C ARG A 287 3.34 -45.58 2.83
N HIS A 288 2.61 -44.71 3.47
CA HIS A 288 3.06 -43.35 3.69
C HIS A 288 3.87 -43.29 4.98
N GLU A 289 5.19 -43.32 4.88
CA GLU A 289 6.07 -42.95 5.98
C GLU A 289 5.97 -41.44 6.21
N LYS A 290 5.08 -41.03 7.09
CA LYS A 290 5.12 -39.67 7.62
C LYS A 290 6.25 -39.61 8.64
N VAL A 291 7.35 -38.96 8.26
CA VAL A 291 8.43 -38.60 9.18
C VAL A 291 7.86 -37.56 10.16
N ARG A 292 7.58 -38.01 11.38
CA ARG A 292 7.22 -37.14 12.50
C ARG A 292 8.46 -36.81 13.29
N ALA A 293 8.51 -35.62 13.91
CA ALA A 293 9.56 -35.26 14.84
C ALA A 293 9.72 -36.37 15.90
N GLY A 294 10.94 -36.89 16.08
CA GLY A 294 11.22 -38.02 16.96
C GLY A 294 11.16 -39.42 16.30
N THR A 295 11.14 -39.51 14.97
CA THR A 295 11.12 -40.79 14.26
C THR A 295 12.49 -41.44 14.30
N ILE A 296 12.51 -42.77 14.69
CA ILE A 296 13.71 -43.61 14.61
C ILE A 296 13.76 -44.25 13.23
N LEU A 297 14.80 -44.00 12.47
CA LEU A 297 15.02 -44.63 11.18
C LEU A 297 15.89 -45.89 11.36
N THR A 298 15.39 -47.05 10.95
CA THR A 298 16.11 -48.35 11.03
C THR A 298 16.46 -48.82 9.63
N THR A 299 17.76 -48.98 9.33
CA THR A 299 18.26 -49.40 8.02
C THR A 299 19.12 -50.67 8.14
N SER A 300 19.22 -51.49 7.04
CA SER A 300 20.13 -52.62 6.94
C SER A 300 21.53 -52.17 6.53
N GLN A 301 22.53 -53.06 6.73
CA GLN A 301 23.90 -52.79 6.36
C GLN A 301 24.13 -52.57 4.86
N GLY A 302 23.24 -53.09 4.02
CA GLY A 302 23.24 -52.92 2.54
C GLY A 302 22.51 -51.69 2.02
N THR A 303 21.85 -50.92 2.90
CA THR A 303 21.12 -49.70 2.51
C THR A 303 21.91 -48.49 2.98
N ASP A 304 22.57 -47.85 2.06
CA ASP A 304 23.23 -46.57 2.35
C ASP A 304 22.19 -45.43 2.17
N LEU A 305 21.75 -44.90 3.29
CA LEU A 305 20.91 -43.71 3.32
C LEU A 305 21.84 -42.52 3.48
N GLN A 306 22.18 -41.89 2.37
CA GLN A 306 22.81 -40.58 2.42
C GLN A 306 21.71 -39.56 2.75
N PHE A 307 21.73 -39.08 3.97
CA PHE A 307 21.00 -37.85 4.28
C PHE A 307 21.74 -36.73 3.53
N LEU A 308 21.12 -36.21 2.50
CA LEU A 308 21.38 -34.84 2.07
C LEU A 308 21.00 -33.94 3.27
N GLN A 309 21.94 -33.85 4.23
CA GLN A 309 21.90 -32.69 5.11
C GLN A 309 22.23 -31.51 4.22
N PRO A 310 21.27 -30.64 3.90
CA PRO A 310 21.67 -29.34 3.43
C PRO A 310 22.55 -28.79 4.55
N ASP A 311 23.81 -28.51 4.24
CA ASP A 311 24.73 -27.84 5.17
C ASP A 311 24.23 -26.39 5.28
N THR A 312 23.03 -26.24 5.84
CA THR A 312 22.39 -24.96 6.07
C THR A 312 23.03 -24.38 7.32
N ASN A 313 24.17 -23.76 7.12
CA ASN A 313 24.78 -22.96 8.16
C ASN A 313 23.82 -21.84 8.51
N PHE A 314 23.21 -21.88 9.69
CA PHE A 314 22.29 -20.84 10.17
C PHE A 314 22.96 -19.48 10.20
N GLY A 315 24.29 -19.45 10.36
CA GLY A 315 25.09 -18.24 10.28
C GLY A 315 24.92 -17.49 8.95
N ASP A 316 24.69 -18.20 7.84
CA ASP A 316 24.58 -17.62 6.50
C ASP A 316 23.13 -17.27 6.14
N ALA A 317 22.15 -17.95 6.73
CA ALA A 317 20.72 -17.70 6.46
C ALA A 317 20.28 -16.31 6.96
N VAL A 318 20.70 -15.90 8.16
CA VAL A 318 20.33 -14.60 8.74
C VAL A 318 20.87 -13.42 7.92
N PRO A 319 22.14 -13.37 7.50
CA PRO A 319 22.66 -12.33 6.62
C PRO A 319 21.91 -12.21 5.30
N MET A 320 21.52 -13.34 4.68
CA MET A 320 20.74 -13.34 3.43
C MET A 320 19.34 -12.75 3.62
N GLY A 321 18.64 -13.18 4.65
CA GLY A 321 17.32 -12.59 5.00
C GLY A 321 17.42 -11.09 5.28
N ARG A 322 18.46 -10.67 6.01
CA ARG A 322 18.71 -9.25 6.26
C ARG A 322 19.02 -8.47 4.98
N LEU A 323 19.76 -9.03 4.03
CA LEU A 323 20.03 -8.40 2.75
C LEU A 323 18.74 -8.12 1.98
N LEU A 324 17.82 -9.08 1.94
CA LEU A 324 16.50 -8.88 1.30
C LEU A 324 15.70 -7.76 1.98
N LEU A 325 15.74 -7.69 3.31
CA LEU A 325 15.07 -6.61 4.06
C LEU A 325 15.72 -5.23 3.83
N LEU A 326 17.05 -5.18 3.66
CA LEU A 326 17.76 -3.95 3.30
C LEU A 326 17.41 -3.47 1.89
N CYS A 327 17.30 -4.40 0.92
CA CYS A 327 16.84 -4.06 -0.43
C CYS A 327 15.41 -3.51 -0.41
N LEU A 328 14.53 -4.11 0.39
CA LEU A 328 13.18 -3.64 0.59
C LEU A 328 13.15 -2.25 1.22
N ALA A 329 13.90 -2.04 2.29
CA ALA A 329 14.00 -0.75 2.99
C ALA A 329 14.50 0.36 2.06
N ALA A 330 15.51 0.06 1.24
CA ALA A 330 16.04 0.99 0.25
C ALA A 330 15.00 1.35 -0.83
N GLY A 331 14.24 0.36 -1.32
CA GLY A 331 13.19 0.56 -2.33
C GLY A 331 12.06 1.45 -1.84
N GLU A 332 11.75 1.39 -0.55
CA GLU A 332 10.69 2.19 0.08
C GLU A 332 11.20 3.51 0.70
N GLY A 333 12.51 3.79 0.61
CA GLY A 333 13.11 4.99 1.21
C GLY A 333 13.07 5.01 2.73
N LEU A 334 12.96 3.86 3.36
CA LEU A 334 12.86 3.69 4.81
C LEU A 334 14.17 3.12 5.39
N PRO A 335 14.61 3.54 6.58
CA PRO A 335 15.72 2.88 7.25
C PRO A 335 15.32 1.48 7.75
N GLU A 336 16.29 0.56 7.79
CA GLU A 336 16.07 -0.84 8.19
C GLU A 336 15.30 -0.97 9.51
N PHE A 337 15.70 -0.21 10.54
CA PHE A 337 15.07 -0.30 11.86
C PHE A 337 13.58 0.10 11.88
N MET A 338 13.14 0.99 11.00
CA MET A 338 11.72 1.31 10.85
C MET A 338 10.96 0.17 10.19
N LEU A 339 11.57 -0.46 9.18
CA LEU A 339 10.94 -1.56 8.47
C LEU A 339 10.84 -2.83 9.33
N THR A 340 11.95 -3.21 9.97
CA THR A 340 12.07 -4.44 10.78
C THR A 340 11.61 -4.25 12.21
N ARG A 341 11.60 -3.01 12.73
CA ARG A 341 11.44 -2.64 14.14
C ARG A 341 12.53 -3.21 15.05
N ASP A 342 13.66 -3.59 14.48
CA ASP A 342 14.84 -4.03 15.23
C ASP A 342 15.77 -2.84 15.51
N ALA A 343 15.86 -2.48 16.77
CA ALA A 343 16.76 -1.44 17.27
C ALA A 343 17.97 -2.01 18.05
N ALA A 344 18.16 -3.34 18.07
CA ALA A 344 19.18 -3.98 18.91
C ALA A 344 20.61 -3.57 18.56
N ASN A 345 20.88 -3.24 17.31
CA ASN A 345 22.22 -2.89 16.82
C ASN A 345 22.39 -1.41 16.47
N VAL A 346 21.48 -0.55 16.93
CA VAL A 346 21.48 0.87 16.54
C VAL A 346 21.74 1.75 17.76
N ASN A 347 22.71 2.65 17.65
CA ASN A 347 22.91 3.67 18.68
C ASN A 347 22.10 4.95 18.34
N PHE A 348 21.88 5.78 19.35
CA PHE A 348 21.07 7.00 19.21
C PHE A 348 21.56 7.93 18.09
N ALA A 349 22.87 8.12 17.97
CA ALA A 349 23.45 9.03 16.97
C ALA A 349 23.26 8.48 15.53
N SER A 350 23.51 7.18 15.32
CA SER A 350 23.31 6.56 14.01
C SER A 350 21.85 6.51 13.60
N THR A 351 20.94 6.29 14.56
CA THR A 351 19.50 6.33 14.31
C THR A 351 19.07 7.72 13.84
N MET A 352 19.54 8.78 14.48
CA MET A 352 19.22 10.15 14.08
C MET A 352 19.62 10.46 12.63
N VAL A 353 20.79 10.01 12.23
CA VAL A 353 21.28 10.22 10.86
C VAL A 353 20.48 9.37 9.86
N ALA A 354 20.25 8.09 10.19
CA ALA A 354 19.52 7.17 9.31
C ALA A 354 18.04 7.54 9.11
N GLU A 355 17.41 8.22 10.08
CA GLU A 355 16.02 8.66 10.00
C GLU A 355 15.83 9.91 9.11
N GLY A 356 16.89 10.70 8.93
CA GLY A 356 16.83 11.96 8.18
C GLY A 356 16.17 11.86 6.80
N PRO A 357 16.56 10.93 5.92
CA PRO A 357 15.94 10.73 4.62
C PRO A 357 14.45 10.36 4.72
N ALA A 358 14.06 9.47 5.63
CA ALA A 358 12.67 9.07 5.83
C ALA A 358 11.80 10.25 6.31
N VAL A 359 12.32 11.10 7.20
CA VAL A 359 11.62 12.32 7.63
C VAL A 359 11.35 13.24 6.43
N LYS A 360 12.32 13.39 5.51
CA LYS A 360 12.13 14.18 4.30
C LYS A 360 11.10 13.56 3.35
N LEU A 361 11.12 12.24 3.20
CA LEU A 361 10.10 11.52 2.44
C LEU A 361 8.71 11.79 3.02
N PHE A 362 8.52 11.60 4.33
CA PHE A 362 7.22 11.85 4.97
C PHE A 362 6.78 13.31 4.87
N GLN A 363 7.71 14.28 4.94
CA GLN A 363 7.39 15.69 4.72
C GLN A 363 6.87 15.94 3.30
N ALA A 364 7.52 15.36 2.29
CA ALA A 364 7.09 15.47 0.90
C ALA A 364 5.69 14.87 0.70
N GLU A 365 5.45 13.68 1.25
CA GLU A 365 4.14 13.03 1.22
C GLU A 365 3.07 13.87 1.94
N GLN A 366 3.38 14.46 3.09
CA GLN A 366 2.45 15.37 3.80
C GLN A 366 2.05 16.56 2.91
N GLN A 367 3.00 17.19 2.23
CA GLN A 367 2.72 18.31 1.34
C GLN A 367 1.88 17.87 0.12
N PHE A 368 2.17 16.70 -0.45
CA PHE A 368 1.38 16.14 -1.53
C PHE A 368 -0.09 15.95 -1.11
N PHE A 369 -0.33 15.30 0.02
CA PHE A 369 -1.70 15.06 0.51
C PHE A 369 -2.42 16.34 0.94
N ILE A 370 -1.71 17.32 1.49
CA ILE A 370 -2.30 18.65 1.77
C ILE A 370 -2.83 19.26 0.47
N GLY A 371 -2.06 19.22 -0.62
CA GLY A 371 -2.51 19.70 -1.93
C GLY A 371 -3.77 18.98 -2.44
N GLU A 372 -3.81 17.66 -2.29
CA GLU A 372 -4.98 16.87 -2.70
C GLU A 372 -6.24 17.17 -1.84
N PHE A 373 -6.06 17.32 -0.53
CA PHE A 373 -7.17 17.66 0.36
C PHE A 373 -7.60 19.13 0.23
N GLU A 374 -6.74 20.00 -0.24
CA GLU A 374 -7.12 21.37 -0.61
C GLU A 374 -8.08 21.36 -1.82
N ARG A 375 -7.91 20.45 -2.78
CA ARG A 375 -8.88 20.25 -3.87
C ARG A 375 -10.25 19.84 -3.34
N LEU A 376 -10.29 18.90 -2.38
CA LEU A 376 -11.53 18.50 -1.72
C LEU A 376 -12.15 19.66 -0.95
N TRP A 377 -11.33 20.43 -0.23
CA TRP A 377 -11.76 21.60 0.50
C TRP A 377 -12.42 22.65 -0.41
N ARG A 378 -11.78 22.97 -1.54
CA ARG A 378 -12.34 23.91 -2.52
C ARG A 378 -13.72 23.46 -3.02
N TRP A 379 -13.88 22.17 -3.29
CA TRP A 379 -15.16 21.64 -3.70
C TRP A 379 -16.20 21.75 -2.59
N VAL A 380 -15.87 21.43 -1.34
CA VAL A 380 -16.78 21.55 -0.18
C VAL A 380 -17.19 23.01 0.05
N MET A 381 -16.24 23.95 -0.05
CA MET A 381 -16.54 25.37 0.08
C MET A 381 -17.47 25.85 -1.05
N ALA A 382 -17.25 25.43 -2.28
CA ALA A 382 -18.15 25.75 -3.40
C ALA A 382 -19.58 25.22 -3.18
N GLU A 383 -19.72 23.99 -2.63
CA GLU A 383 -21.03 23.46 -2.26
C GLU A 383 -21.68 24.23 -1.10
N ALA A 384 -20.89 24.72 -0.15
CA ALA A 384 -21.37 25.54 0.96
C ALA A 384 -21.85 26.91 0.49
N ILE A 385 -21.13 27.55 -0.44
CA ILE A 385 -21.54 28.79 -1.10
C ILE A 385 -22.90 28.56 -1.83
N ARG A 386 -22.99 27.50 -2.62
CA ARG A 386 -24.23 27.15 -3.35
C ARG A 386 -25.40 26.91 -2.41
N ALA A 387 -25.15 26.34 -1.23
CA ALA A 387 -26.15 26.11 -0.20
C ALA A 387 -26.46 27.36 0.65
N GLY A 388 -25.88 28.53 0.34
CA GLY A 388 -26.07 29.77 1.09
C GLY A 388 -25.46 29.79 2.50
N ARG A 389 -24.51 28.87 2.78
CA ARG A 389 -23.84 28.79 4.08
C ARG A 389 -22.65 29.75 4.19
N LEU A 390 -22.02 30.05 3.07
CA LEU A 390 -20.90 30.97 2.94
C LEU A 390 -21.18 31.98 1.84
N PRO A 391 -20.61 33.19 1.92
CA PRO A 391 -20.71 34.18 0.87
C PRO A 391 -19.84 33.77 -0.35
N GLU A 392 -20.18 34.31 -1.54
CA GLU A 392 -19.48 33.97 -2.79
C GLU A 392 -18.00 34.38 -2.78
N ASP A 393 -17.68 35.45 -2.09
CA ASP A 393 -16.34 36.05 -1.98
C ASP A 393 -15.50 35.47 -0.83
N VAL A 394 -15.96 34.39 -0.17
CA VAL A 394 -15.26 33.79 0.98
C VAL A 394 -13.78 33.46 0.70
N HIS A 395 -13.47 33.05 -0.52
CA HIS A 395 -12.09 32.72 -0.92
C HIS A 395 -11.12 33.93 -0.94
N ASP A 396 -11.68 35.14 -1.06
CA ASP A 396 -10.88 36.39 -1.01
C ASP A 396 -10.52 36.79 0.42
N HIS A 397 -11.28 36.28 1.38
CA HIS A 397 -11.19 36.66 2.79
C HIS A 397 -10.63 35.59 3.69
N VAL A 398 -10.73 34.30 3.30
CA VAL A 398 -10.38 33.15 4.12
C VAL A 398 -9.35 32.26 3.45
N LEU A 399 -8.31 31.88 4.19
CA LEU A 399 -7.28 30.98 3.74
C LEU A 399 -7.32 29.67 4.56
N PRO A 400 -7.31 28.49 3.92
CA PRO A 400 -7.13 27.24 4.61
C PRO A 400 -5.69 27.14 5.15
N HIS A 401 -5.57 26.69 6.38
CA HIS A 401 -4.29 26.40 7.00
C HIS A 401 -4.29 24.94 7.45
N TRP A 402 -3.52 24.12 6.75
CA TRP A 402 -3.38 22.71 7.05
C TRP A 402 -2.21 22.47 7.98
N SER A 403 -2.43 21.67 9.02
CA SER A 403 -1.38 21.20 9.91
C SER A 403 -1.28 19.68 9.80
N ALA A 404 -0.11 19.21 9.36
CA ALA A 404 0.22 17.80 9.33
C ALA A 404 0.70 17.31 10.71
N PRO A 405 0.69 16.00 10.97
CA PRO A 405 1.28 15.42 12.16
C PRO A 405 2.77 15.75 12.28
N GLU A 406 3.22 16.01 13.50
CA GLU A 406 4.64 16.21 13.80
C GLU A 406 5.40 14.90 13.55
N LEU A 407 6.49 14.96 12.76
CA LEU A 407 7.20 13.76 12.31
C LEU A 407 8.16 13.20 13.36
N VAL A 408 8.82 14.06 14.11
CA VAL A 408 9.81 13.68 15.11
C VAL A 408 9.66 14.59 16.32
N ASN A 409 9.44 13.97 17.46
CA ASN A 409 9.36 14.65 18.75
C ASN A 409 10.32 13.98 19.73
N ARG A 410 11.64 14.24 19.57
CA ARG A 410 12.68 13.54 20.34
C ARG A 410 13.03 14.19 21.66
N ASP A 411 12.99 15.50 21.72
CA ASP A 411 13.38 16.27 22.92
C ASP A 411 12.46 17.50 23.08
N ARG A 412 11.18 17.23 23.39
CA ARG A 412 10.20 18.30 23.62
C ARG A 412 10.72 19.42 24.51
N PRO A 413 11.41 19.16 25.64
CA PRO A 413 11.92 20.23 26.49
C PRO A 413 12.93 21.14 25.76
N ARG A 414 13.86 20.57 24.97
CA ARG A 414 14.83 21.36 24.21
C ARG A 414 14.20 22.13 23.07
N GLU A 415 13.29 21.50 22.34
CA GLU A 415 12.55 22.15 21.25
C GLU A 415 11.73 23.32 21.80
N ARG A 416 11.03 23.15 22.91
CA ARG A 416 10.28 24.22 23.59
C ARG A 416 11.17 25.36 24.07
N LEU A 417 12.37 25.06 24.57
CA LEU A 417 13.33 26.07 24.94
C LEU A 417 13.85 26.85 23.72
N ALA A 418 14.08 26.16 22.60
CA ALA A 418 14.47 26.78 21.35
C ALA A 418 13.34 27.65 20.79
N ASP A 419 12.11 27.16 20.76
CA ASP A 419 10.92 27.91 20.32
C ASP A 419 10.69 29.15 21.19
N ALA A 420 10.84 29.04 22.51
CA ALA A 420 10.75 30.19 23.40
C ALA A 420 11.80 31.24 23.05
N ARG A 421 13.05 30.86 22.83
CA ARG A 421 14.13 31.78 22.41
C ARG A 421 13.86 32.43 21.05
N LEU A 422 13.32 31.68 20.07
CA LEU A 422 12.95 32.20 18.77
C LEU A 422 11.78 33.18 18.87
N CYS A 423 10.82 32.93 19.76
CA CYS A 423 9.74 33.84 20.05
C CYS A 423 10.23 35.14 20.71
N ASP A 424 11.16 35.04 21.67
CA ASP A 424 11.76 36.19 22.34
C ASP A 424 12.62 37.02 21.38
N ALA A 425 13.28 36.35 20.43
CA ALA A 425 14.05 37.03 19.37
C ALA A 425 13.16 37.61 18.25
N GLY A 426 11.85 37.45 18.30
CA GLY A 426 10.92 37.93 17.27
C GLY A 426 10.97 37.21 15.93
N ILE A 427 11.69 36.08 15.85
CA ILE A 427 11.82 35.26 14.63
C ILE A 427 10.62 34.35 14.44
N LEU A 428 10.02 33.87 15.52
CA LEU A 428 8.88 32.98 15.52
C LEU A 428 7.73 33.58 16.32
N SER A 429 6.48 33.42 15.87
CA SER A 429 5.33 33.89 16.63
C SER A 429 4.83 32.83 17.61
N LYS A 430 4.37 33.22 18.80
CA LYS A 430 3.71 32.33 19.77
C LYS A 430 2.50 31.59 19.16
N ALA A 431 1.79 32.25 18.24
CA ALA A 431 0.69 31.65 17.49
C ALA A 431 1.15 30.53 16.55
N GLU A 432 2.33 30.66 15.96
CA GLU A 432 2.89 29.61 15.10
C GLU A 432 3.35 28.39 15.91
N VAL A 433 3.94 28.61 17.07
CA VAL A 433 4.28 27.53 18.03
C VAL A 433 3.03 26.76 18.45
N ALA A 434 1.97 27.48 18.83
CA ALA A 434 0.70 26.86 19.20
C ALA A 434 0.11 26.03 18.07
N ARG A 435 0.16 26.51 16.82
CA ARG A 435 -0.32 25.75 15.65
C ARG A 435 0.50 24.49 15.36
N ARG A 436 1.83 24.56 15.50
CA ARG A 436 2.70 23.38 15.36
C ARG A 436 2.32 22.29 16.35
N ASP A 437 1.90 22.67 17.56
CA ASP A 437 1.37 21.77 18.57
C ASP A 437 -0.07 21.31 18.32
N GLY A 438 -0.68 21.82 17.26
CA GLY A 438 -2.06 21.53 16.92
C GLY A 438 -3.08 22.20 17.83
N ALA A 439 -2.68 23.25 18.57
CA ALA A 439 -3.57 24.10 19.34
C ALA A 439 -4.03 25.30 18.50
N ASP A 440 -5.26 25.74 18.72
CA ASP A 440 -5.77 26.95 18.10
C ASP A 440 -5.27 28.17 18.90
N PRO A 441 -4.48 29.09 18.28
CA PRO A 441 -3.97 30.25 18.99
C PRO A 441 -5.05 31.23 19.47
N GLU A 442 -6.20 31.29 18.79
CA GLU A 442 -7.28 32.19 19.17
C GLU A 442 -8.06 31.61 20.35
N LEU A 443 -8.34 30.31 20.32
CA LEU A 443 -8.93 29.61 21.46
C LEU A 443 -8.03 29.73 22.71
N MET A 444 -6.72 29.49 22.56
CA MET A 444 -5.76 29.67 23.67
C MET A 444 -5.70 31.09 24.18
N ARG A 445 -5.89 32.11 23.36
CA ARG A 445 -5.97 33.50 23.82
C ARG A 445 -7.25 33.78 24.59
N ALA A 446 -8.37 33.22 24.10
CA ALA A 446 -9.65 33.35 24.78
C ALA A 446 -9.60 32.67 26.17
N GLU A 447 -9.14 31.42 26.23
CA GLU A 447 -8.95 30.70 27.48
C GLU A 447 -8.04 31.46 28.48
N ARG A 448 -6.92 32.01 28.01
CA ARG A 448 -6.01 32.83 28.85
C ARG A 448 -6.59 34.17 29.27
N ALA A 449 -7.60 34.67 28.57
CA ALA A 449 -8.28 35.89 28.93
C ALA A 449 -9.40 35.63 29.99
N GLU A 450 -9.86 34.39 30.08
CA GLU A 450 -10.83 33.90 31.05
C GLU A 450 -10.15 33.45 32.35
N GLU A 451 -8.87 33.06 32.35
CA GLU A 451 -8.03 32.75 33.51
C GLU A 451 -7.61 34.06 34.27
#